data_734f79a05dab230aa494215acb4e40ca
#
_entry.id   734f79a05dab230aa494215acb4e40ca
#
_cell.length_a   1.000
_cell.length_b   1.000
_cell.length_c   1.000
_cell.angle_alpha   90.00
_cell.angle_beta   90.00
_cell.angle_gamma   90.00
#
_symmetry.space_group_name_H-M   'P 1'
#
loop_
_entity.id
_entity.type
_entity.pdbx_description
1 polymer ?
#
loop_
_entity_poly.entity_id
_entity_poly.type
_entity_poly.pdbx_seq_one_letter_code
_entity_poly.pdbx_strand_id
1 'polypeptide(L)'
;PVFTQMALAEMVQGGIDPVVMEVSSVGLHQKRVKAVKFDTAIFTNLTRDHLDYHESMEAYGNNKKKLFTSEGLSRAIINLDDPYALSVINAIAPSVEMCTYSIKNSAATVYAESLTLTRQGFEARVVTPIGAGVIKGKLFGYFNVSNLLAVISVLVSYLPKKKELDIEQLCELVSGLSPVDGRMEIVGDTAEITAVVDYAHTPDGLRSALKGLRDHFS
;
A
#
# COMPACT_ATOMS: atom_id res chain seq x y z
N PRO A 1 -1.06 0.42 23.34
CA PRO A 1 -1.09 1.89 23.32
C PRO A 1 0.16 2.53 23.95
N VAL A 2 0.57 2.11 25.15
CA VAL A 2 1.73 2.71 25.86
C VAL A 2 3.01 2.52 25.04
N PHE A 3 3.34 1.30 24.62
CA PHE A 3 4.54 1.01 23.81
C PHE A 3 4.56 1.84 22.52
N THR A 4 3.44 1.96 21.81
CA THR A 4 3.35 2.77 20.58
C THR A 4 3.69 4.24 20.85
N GLN A 5 3.18 4.81 21.95
CA GLN A 5 3.47 6.21 22.31
C GLN A 5 4.94 6.39 22.73
N MET A 6 5.51 5.43 23.46
CA MET A 6 6.93 5.45 23.82
C MET A 6 7.83 5.39 22.58
N ALA A 7 7.57 4.45 21.69
CA ALA A 7 8.34 4.30 20.44
C ALA A 7 8.26 5.57 19.57
N LEU A 8 7.07 6.16 19.40
CA LEU A 8 6.92 7.41 18.67
C LEU A 8 7.65 8.57 19.34
N ALA A 9 7.64 8.65 20.69
CA ALA A 9 8.37 9.67 21.41
C ALA A 9 9.89 9.52 21.24
N GLU A 10 10.43 8.29 21.27
CA GLU A 10 11.84 8.00 21.00
C GLU A 10 12.22 8.38 19.56
N MET A 11 11.38 8.06 18.58
CA MET A 11 11.60 8.44 17.18
C MET A 11 11.67 9.97 17.01
N VAL A 12 10.76 10.71 17.66
CA VAL A 12 10.78 12.20 17.63
C VAL A 12 12.06 12.73 18.29
N GLN A 13 12.47 12.18 19.44
CA GLN A 13 13.73 12.57 20.10
C GLN A 13 14.96 12.25 19.24
N GLY A 14 14.90 11.16 18.46
CA GLY A 14 15.92 10.77 17.50
C GLY A 14 15.92 11.57 16.20
N GLY A 15 15.01 12.54 16.04
CA GLY A 15 14.88 13.35 14.81
C GLY A 15 14.33 12.61 13.60
N ILE A 16 13.61 11.49 13.82
CA ILE A 16 13.00 10.71 12.74
C ILE A 16 11.73 11.40 12.27
N ASP A 17 11.68 11.72 10.98
CA ASP A 17 10.52 12.28 10.28
C ASP A 17 10.63 11.94 8.77
N PRO A 18 9.67 11.30 8.15
CA PRO A 18 8.39 10.83 8.69
C PRO A 18 8.45 9.41 9.33
N VAL A 19 7.39 9.04 10.04
CA VAL A 19 7.15 7.67 10.52
C VAL A 19 6.03 7.03 9.72
N VAL A 20 6.27 5.83 9.18
CA VAL A 20 5.25 5.01 8.50
C VAL A 20 4.95 3.80 9.38
N MET A 21 3.68 3.54 9.63
CA MET A 21 3.26 2.42 10.47
C MET A 21 2.01 1.71 9.93
N GLU A 22 1.93 0.42 10.16
CA GLU A 22 0.71 -0.34 9.91
C GLU A 22 -0.31 -0.11 11.03
N VAL A 23 -1.59 0.09 10.64
CA VAL A 23 -2.69 0.28 11.57
C VAL A 23 -3.77 -0.77 11.30
N SER A 24 -3.87 -1.77 12.17
CA SER A 24 -4.86 -2.83 12.02
C SER A 24 -6.27 -2.36 12.41
N SER A 25 -7.28 -2.97 11.80
CA SER A 25 -8.70 -2.74 12.14
C SER A 25 -9.02 -3.06 13.60
N VAL A 26 -8.38 -4.08 14.15
CA VAL A 26 -8.47 -4.43 15.58
C VAL A 26 -7.86 -3.33 16.44
N GLY A 27 -6.70 -2.79 16.05
CA GLY A 27 -6.05 -1.66 16.72
C GLY A 27 -6.93 -0.40 16.73
N LEU A 28 -7.62 -0.11 15.62
CA LEU A 28 -8.59 0.98 15.51
C LEU A 28 -9.82 0.75 16.41
N HIS A 29 -10.38 -0.45 16.37
CA HIS A 29 -11.52 -0.81 17.22
C HIS A 29 -11.18 -0.69 18.71
N GLN A 30 -10.03 -1.21 19.11
CA GLN A 30 -9.54 -1.15 20.50
C GLN A 30 -8.93 0.21 20.88
N LYS A 31 -8.97 1.21 19.99
CA LYS A 31 -8.44 2.55 20.22
C LYS A 31 -6.94 2.59 20.57
N ARG A 32 -6.15 1.60 20.10
CA ARG A 32 -4.71 1.50 20.41
C ARG A 32 -3.91 2.71 19.88
N VAL A 33 -4.39 3.33 18.82
CA VAL A 33 -3.76 4.49 18.16
C VAL A 33 -4.55 5.79 18.33
N LYS A 34 -5.52 5.85 19.28
CA LYS A 34 -6.42 7.01 19.44
C LYS A 34 -5.69 8.34 19.65
N ALA A 35 -4.52 8.31 20.30
CA ALA A 35 -3.73 9.51 20.60
C ALA A 35 -2.68 9.84 19.50
N VAL A 36 -2.62 9.02 18.41
CA VAL A 36 -1.74 9.29 17.29
C VAL A 36 -2.47 10.22 16.31
N LYS A 37 -1.83 11.31 15.94
CA LYS A 37 -2.30 12.19 14.86
C LYS A 37 -1.69 11.75 13.56
N PHE A 38 -2.52 11.21 12.68
CA PHE A 38 -2.09 10.80 11.35
C PHE A 38 -2.17 11.96 10.38
N ASP A 39 -1.09 12.25 9.66
CA ASP A 39 -1.12 13.21 8.54
C ASP A 39 -1.70 12.56 7.29
N THR A 40 -1.31 11.32 7.01
CA THR A 40 -1.73 10.59 5.82
C THR A 40 -2.24 9.19 6.19
N ALA A 41 -3.37 8.80 5.61
CA ALA A 41 -3.94 7.45 5.71
C ALA A 41 -3.92 6.76 4.35
N ILE A 42 -3.53 5.47 4.32
CA ILE A 42 -3.47 4.66 3.10
C ILE A 42 -4.46 3.51 3.21
N PHE A 43 -5.38 3.39 2.24
CA PHE A 43 -6.26 2.24 2.07
C PHE A 43 -5.72 1.33 0.96
N THR A 44 -5.25 0.16 1.32
CA THR A 44 -4.71 -0.83 0.38
C THR A 44 -5.77 -1.80 -0.11
N ASN A 45 -6.52 -2.42 0.81
CA ASN A 45 -7.60 -3.36 0.47
C ASN A 45 -8.47 -3.70 1.69
N LEU A 46 -9.60 -4.37 1.40
CA LEU A 46 -10.45 -5.04 2.37
C LEU A 46 -10.79 -6.44 1.85
N THR A 47 -10.00 -7.44 2.22
CA THR A 47 -10.24 -8.85 1.92
C THR A 47 -10.69 -9.60 3.15
N ARG A 48 -11.23 -10.82 2.97
CA ARG A 48 -11.75 -11.63 4.08
C ARG A 48 -10.63 -12.00 5.05
N ASP A 49 -10.65 -11.35 6.20
CA ASP A 49 -9.74 -11.59 7.32
C ASP A 49 -10.39 -11.11 8.62
N HIS A 50 -9.88 -11.52 9.78
CA HIS A 50 -10.31 -11.05 11.11
C HIS A 50 -11.83 -11.17 11.38
N LEU A 51 -12.56 -12.10 10.72
CA LEU A 51 -13.99 -12.27 10.94
C LEU A 51 -14.31 -12.97 12.28
N ASP A 52 -13.35 -13.69 12.83
CA ASP A 52 -13.37 -14.19 14.21
C ASP A 52 -13.49 -13.06 15.24
N TYR A 53 -12.96 -11.87 14.90
CA TYR A 53 -13.00 -10.69 15.76
C TYR A 53 -14.13 -9.72 15.39
N HIS A 54 -14.33 -9.44 14.09
CA HIS A 54 -15.28 -8.42 13.62
C HIS A 54 -16.66 -8.93 13.30
N GLU A 55 -16.87 -10.27 13.28
CA GLU A 55 -18.13 -10.96 13.02
C GLU A 55 -18.68 -10.76 11.59
N SER A 56 -18.41 -9.63 10.93
CA SER A 56 -18.85 -9.36 9.56
C SER A 56 -17.86 -8.49 8.78
N MET A 57 -17.88 -8.59 7.43
CA MET A 57 -17.10 -7.74 6.55
C MET A 57 -17.49 -6.26 6.67
N GLU A 58 -18.76 -5.97 6.95
CA GLU A 58 -19.23 -4.61 7.18
C GLU A 58 -18.61 -4.00 8.43
N ALA A 59 -18.66 -4.71 9.55
CA ALA A 59 -18.03 -4.28 10.81
C ALA A 59 -16.52 -4.12 10.65
N TYR A 60 -15.86 -5.02 9.93
CA TYR A 60 -14.45 -4.96 9.62
C TYR A 60 -14.11 -3.70 8.81
N GLY A 61 -14.83 -3.46 7.72
CA GLY A 61 -14.64 -2.28 6.87
C GLY A 61 -14.93 -0.97 7.63
N ASN A 62 -16.01 -0.93 8.44
CA ASN A 62 -16.35 0.22 9.28
C ASN A 62 -15.24 0.54 10.30
N ASN A 63 -14.54 -0.47 10.82
CA ASN A 63 -13.39 -0.22 11.69
C ASN A 63 -12.18 0.31 10.92
N LYS A 64 -11.89 -0.17 9.69
CA LYS A 64 -10.83 0.41 8.84
C LYS A 64 -11.14 1.88 8.48
N LYS A 65 -12.39 2.24 8.19
CA LYS A 65 -12.80 3.62 7.89
C LYS A 65 -12.47 4.62 8.99
N LYS A 66 -12.37 4.20 10.26
CA LYS A 66 -12.01 5.09 11.37
C LYS A 66 -10.67 5.79 11.19
N LEU A 67 -9.73 5.19 10.45
CA LEU A 67 -8.46 5.84 10.14
C LEU A 67 -8.67 7.07 9.24
N PHE A 68 -9.62 6.99 8.30
CA PHE A 68 -9.91 8.03 7.32
C PHE A 68 -10.82 9.15 7.85
N THR A 69 -11.36 8.98 9.05
CA THR A 69 -12.12 9.99 9.79
C THR A 69 -11.38 10.48 11.01
N SER A 70 -10.07 10.21 11.11
CA SER A 70 -9.23 10.65 12.22
C SER A 70 -9.06 12.16 12.21
N GLU A 71 -9.08 12.77 13.40
CA GLU A 71 -8.84 14.19 13.57
C GLU A 71 -7.41 14.56 13.12
N GLY A 72 -7.30 15.63 12.34
CA GLY A 72 -6.02 16.13 11.84
C GLY A 72 -5.50 15.42 10.59
N LEU A 73 -6.26 14.49 10.01
CA LEU A 73 -5.89 13.86 8.75
C LEU A 73 -5.83 14.90 7.63
N SER A 74 -4.70 15.01 6.96
CA SER A 74 -4.48 15.95 5.85
C SER A 74 -4.67 15.27 4.49
N ARG A 75 -4.32 13.96 4.39
CA ARG A 75 -4.31 13.21 3.12
C ARG A 75 -4.86 11.80 3.26
N ALA A 76 -5.51 11.34 2.19
CA ALA A 76 -5.99 9.98 2.04
C ALA A 76 -5.52 9.40 0.70
N ILE A 77 -4.86 8.25 0.74
CA ILE A 77 -4.40 7.50 -0.43
C ILE A 77 -5.29 6.26 -0.59
N ILE A 78 -6.00 6.13 -1.71
CA ILE A 78 -7.07 5.14 -1.85
C ILE A 78 -6.83 4.24 -3.07
N ASN A 79 -6.85 2.93 -2.84
CA ASN A 79 -6.84 1.92 -3.89
C ASN A 79 -8.22 1.80 -4.55
N LEU A 80 -8.36 2.24 -5.80
CA LEU A 80 -9.62 2.12 -6.55
C LEU A 80 -9.90 0.72 -7.09
N ASP A 81 -8.94 -0.20 -7.05
CA ASP A 81 -9.14 -1.59 -7.46
C ASP A 81 -9.92 -2.39 -6.41
N ASP A 82 -10.00 -1.90 -5.17
CA ASP A 82 -10.75 -2.55 -4.10
C ASP A 82 -12.23 -2.10 -4.11
N PRO A 83 -13.19 -3.03 -4.12
CA PRO A 83 -14.62 -2.70 -4.13
C PRO A 83 -15.08 -1.83 -2.95
N TYR A 84 -14.37 -1.86 -1.83
CA TYR A 84 -14.69 -1.07 -0.65
C TYR A 84 -14.20 0.39 -0.72
N ALA A 85 -13.41 0.74 -1.74
CA ALA A 85 -12.83 2.07 -1.92
C ALA A 85 -13.89 3.19 -1.86
N LEU A 86 -15.02 3.02 -2.56
CA LEU A 86 -16.10 4.01 -2.57
C LEU A 86 -16.67 4.26 -1.17
N SER A 87 -16.80 3.21 -0.36
CA SER A 87 -17.26 3.34 1.03
C SER A 87 -16.28 4.12 1.91
N VAL A 88 -14.97 4.01 1.64
CA VAL A 88 -13.93 4.79 2.32
C VAL A 88 -13.99 6.24 1.85
N ILE A 89 -14.03 6.48 0.54
CA ILE A 89 -14.09 7.82 -0.08
C ILE A 89 -15.26 8.62 0.49
N ASN A 90 -16.44 8.02 0.58
CA ASN A 90 -17.65 8.67 1.10
C ASN A 90 -17.57 9.05 2.59
N ALA A 91 -16.62 8.49 3.33
CA ALA A 91 -16.41 8.81 4.75
C ALA A 91 -15.35 9.90 4.97
N ILE A 92 -14.58 10.25 3.95
CA ILE A 92 -13.48 11.24 4.03
C ILE A 92 -14.08 12.65 4.06
N ALA A 93 -13.61 13.49 4.97
CA ALA A 93 -14.03 14.88 5.04
C ALA A 93 -13.55 15.66 3.79
N PRO A 94 -14.35 16.63 3.27
CA PRO A 94 -13.98 17.43 2.09
C PRO A 94 -12.67 18.21 2.23
N SER A 95 -12.20 18.44 3.43
CA SER A 95 -10.94 19.13 3.72
C SER A 95 -9.69 18.25 3.56
N VAL A 96 -9.86 16.93 3.44
CA VAL A 96 -8.75 15.97 3.28
C VAL A 96 -8.40 15.87 1.81
N GLU A 97 -7.15 16.12 1.47
CA GLU A 97 -6.61 15.94 0.12
C GLU A 97 -6.61 14.44 -0.24
N MET A 98 -7.25 14.09 -1.36
CA MET A 98 -7.36 12.70 -1.76
C MET A 98 -6.51 12.42 -3.00
N CYS A 99 -5.69 11.36 -2.93
CA CYS A 99 -4.99 10.79 -4.04
C CYS A 99 -5.44 9.33 -4.22
N THR A 100 -5.81 8.96 -5.43
CA THR A 100 -6.26 7.60 -5.73
C THR A 100 -5.22 6.86 -6.56
N TYR A 101 -5.14 5.53 -6.41
CA TYR A 101 -4.29 4.73 -7.27
C TYR A 101 -4.99 3.47 -7.76
N SER A 102 -4.53 2.94 -8.90
CA SER A 102 -5.09 1.73 -9.50
C SER A 102 -4.12 1.08 -10.49
N ILE A 103 -4.17 -0.25 -10.58
CA ILE A 103 -3.54 -0.99 -11.69
C ILE A 103 -4.44 -1.03 -12.93
N LYS A 104 -5.77 -0.91 -12.77
CA LYS A 104 -6.75 -1.21 -13.81
C LYS A 104 -7.54 0.00 -14.29
N ASN A 105 -7.60 1.07 -13.49
CA ASN A 105 -8.47 2.22 -13.73
C ASN A 105 -7.67 3.48 -13.98
N SER A 106 -7.65 3.94 -15.23
CA SER A 106 -6.95 5.17 -15.65
C SER A 106 -7.60 6.47 -15.14
N ALA A 107 -8.75 6.39 -14.47
CA ALA A 107 -9.35 7.54 -13.78
C ALA A 107 -8.71 7.80 -12.41
N ALA A 108 -7.83 6.91 -11.91
CA ALA A 108 -7.07 7.14 -10.69
C ALA A 108 -6.02 8.25 -10.90
N THR A 109 -5.67 8.94 -9.81
CA THR A 109 -4.63 9.98 -9.81
C THR A 109 -3.26 9.42 -10.21
N VAL A 110 -2.95 8.21 -9.73
CA VAL A 110 -1.76 7.43 -10.07
C VAL A 110 -2.20 6.08 -10.60
N TYR A 111 -1.78 5.69 -11.80
CA TYR A 111 -2.20 4.40 -12.35
C TYR A 111 -1.12 3.75 -13.21
N ALA A 112 -1.22 2.43 -13.36
CA ALA A 112 -0.43 1.68 -14.32
C ALA A 112 -1.11 1.73 -15.68
N GLU A 113 -0.51 2.43 -16.66
CA GLU A 113 -0.99 2.45 -18.04
C GLU A 113 -0.73 1.12 -18.74
N SER A 114 0.40 0.47 -18.40
CA SER A 114 0.72 -0.89 -18.82
C SER A 114 1.46 -1.62 -17.70
N LEU A 115 1.29 -2.94 -17.63
CA LEU A 115 1.97 -3.80 -16.68
C LEU A 115 2.29 -5.14 -17.35
N THR A 116 3.56 -5.50 -17.35
CA THR A 116 4.09 -6.79 -17.81
C THR A 116 4.73 -7.51 -16.64
N LEU A 117 4.29 -8.73 -16.37
CA LEU A 117 4.90 -9.63 -15.39
C LEU A 117 5.83 -10.60 -16.12
N THR A 118 6.99 -10.85 -15.56
CA THR A 118 8.01 -11.74 -16.11
C THR A 118 8.60 -12.64 -15.01
N ARG A 119 9.38 -13.65 -15.40
CA ARG A 119 10.10 -14.49 -14.44
C ARG A 119 11.15 -13.74 -13.62
N GLN A 120 11.56 -12.56 -14.05
CA GLN A 120 12.54 -11.71 -13.36
C GLN A 120 11.87 -10.61 -12.49
N GLY A 121 10.55 -10.50 -12.52
CA GLY A 121 9.79 -9.48 -11.81
C GLY A 121 8.77 -8.79 -12.71
N PHE A 122 8.72 -7.46 -12.70
CA PHE A 122 7.72 -6.71 -13.46
C PHE A 122 8.33 -5.49 -14.15
N GLU A 123 7.64 -5.02 -15.20
CA GLU A 123 7.80 -3.70 -15.79
C GLU A 123 6.42 -3.04 -15.91
N ALA A 124 6.31 -1.80 -15.46
CA ALA A 124 5.07 -1.04 -15.56
C ALA A 124 5.33 0.39 -16.02
N ARG A 125 4.52 0.89 -16.95
CA ARG A 125 4.44 2.30 -17.26
C ARG A 125 3.41 2.94 -16.32
N VAL A 126 3.86 3.87 -15.50
CA VAL A 126 3.02 4.56 -14.51
C VAL A 126 2.76 5.99 -14.95
N VAL A 127 1.54 6.47 -14.71
CA VAL A 127 1.12 7.85 -14.94
C VAL A 127 0.80 8.48 -13.59
N THR A 128 1.31 9.69 -13.37
CA THR A 128 1.20 10.45 -12.13
C THR A 128 0.95 11.93 -12.42
N PRO A 129 0.54 12.75 -11.44
CA PRO A 129 0.40 14.20 -11.62
C PRO A 129 1.68 14.93 -12.02
N ILE A 130 2.87 14.33 -11.78
CA ILE A 130 4.16 14.95 -12.14
C ILE A 130 4.74 14.41 -13.45
N GLY A 131 4.03 13.52 -14.13
CA GLY A 131 4.46 12.93 -15.41
C GLY A 131 4.24 11.44 -15.49
N ALA A 132 4.70 10.85 -16.60
CA ALA A 132 4.65 9.40 -16.81
C ALA A 132 6.07 8.84 -16.94
N GLY A 133 6.30 7.66 -16.36
CA GLY A 133 7.60 7.00 -16.38
C GLY A 133 7.47 5.48 -16.32
N VAL A 134 8.59 4.77 -16.36
CA VAL A 134 8.64 3.32 -16.30
C VAL A 134 9.30 2.88 -15.01
N ILE A 135 8.63 2.02 -14.26
CA ILE A 135 9.19 1.33 -13.10
C ILE A 135 9.42 -0.15 -13.42
N LYS A 136 10.51 -0.70 -12.90
CA LYS A 136 10.87 -2.11 -13.01
C LYS A 136 11.28 -2.61 -11.64
N GLY A 137 11.05 -3.89 -11.37
CA GLY A 137 11.47 -4.43 -10.08
C GLY A 137 11.40 -5.95 -10.03
N LYS A 138 12.08 -6.51 -9.02
CA LYS A 138 12.10 -7.96 -8.74
C LYS A 138 10.99 -8.37 -7.77
N LEU A 139 9.85 -7.66 -7.80
CA LEU A 139 8.69 -7.97 -6.99
C LEU A 139 7.73 -8.87 -7.76
N PHE A 140 7.10 -9.80 -7.08
CA PHE A 140 6.18 -10.76 -7.67
C PHE A 140 4.74 -10.50 -7.23
N GLY A 141 3.79 -10.65 -8.18
CA GLY A 141 2.37 -10.49 -7.97
C GLY A 141 1.86 -9.04 -8.15
N TYR A 142 0.65 -8.95 -8.71
CA TYR A 142 -0.04 -7.67 -8.94
C TYR A 142 -0.18 -6.83 -7.66
N PHE A 143 -0.35 -7.47 -6.50
CA PHE A 143 -0.51 -6.77 -5.23
C PHE A 143 0.76 -6.00 -4.82
N ASN A 144 1.95 -6.48 -5.17
CA ASN A 144 3.18 -5.75 -4.92
C ASN A 144 3.31 -4.53 -5.83
N VAL A 145 2.89 -4.63 -7.10
CA VAL A 145 2.81 -3.46 -7.98
C VAL A 145 1.79 -2.45 -7.44
N SER A 146 0.63 -2.93 -6.95
CA SER A 146 -0.37 -2.08 -6.28
C SER A 146 0.22 -1.37 -5.06
N ASN A 147 1.02 -2.06 -4.25
CA ASN A 147 1.72 -1.45 -3.10
C ASN A 147 2.73 -0.38 -3.56
N LEU A 148 3.45 -0.59 -4.67
CA LEU A 148 4.33 0.44 -5.24
C LEU A 148 3.54 1.67 -5.72
N LEU A 149 2.36 1.48 -6.33
CA LEU A 149 1.50 2.61 -6.70
C LEU A 149 1.03 3.38 -5.46
N ALA A 150 0.78 2.72 -4.33
CA ALA A 150 0.50 3.40 -3.07
C ALA A 150 1.69 4.23 -2.59
N VAL A 151 2.92 3.69 -2.65
CA VAL A 151 4.15 4.42 -2.32
C VAL A 151 4.33 5.64 -3.22
N ILE A 152 4.18 5.47 -4.55
CA ILE A 152 4.24 6.57 -5.53
C ILE A 152 3.19 7.62 -5.18
N SER A 153 1.95 7.22 -4.86
CA SER A 153 0.87 8.14 -4.50
C SER A 153 1.18 8.97 -3.26
N VAL A 154 1.82 8.38 -2.25
CA VAL A 154 2.32 9.12 -1.08
C VAL A 154 3.38 10.13 -1.52
N LEU A 155 4.39 9.70 -2.27
CA LEU A 155 5.50 10.56 -2.69
C LEU A 155 4.99 11.74 -3.52
N VAL A 156 4.17 11.53 -4.54
CA VAL A 156 3.65 12.63 -5.38
C VAL A 156 2.71 13.57 -4.63
N SER A 157 2.07 13.12 -3.55
CA SER A 157 1.26 13.98 -2.67
C SER A 157 2.10 14.92 -1.80
N TYR A 158 3.38 14.61 -1.59
CA TYR A 158 4.32 15.43 -0.82
C TYR A 158 5.23 16.29 -1.71
N LEU A 159 5.60 15.82 -2.90
CA LEU A 159 6.58 16.44 -3.80
C LEU A 159 6.23 17.85 -4.28
N PRO A 160 4.96 18.20 -4.62
CA PRO A 160 4.64 19.54 -5.11
C PRO A 160 5.05 20.65 -4.14
N LYS A 161 5.22 20.32 -2.86
CA LYS A 161 5.62 21.27 -1.80
C LYS A 161 7.14 21.45 -1.69
N LYS A 162 7.96 20.53 -2.25
CA LYS A 162 9.42 20.51 -2.09
C LYS A 162 10.22 20.69 -3.40
N LYS A 163 9.60 20.58 -4.58
CA LYS A 163 10.21 20.76 -5.94
C LYS A 163 11.50 19.94 -6.22
N GLU A 164 11.72 18.83 -5.52
CA GLU A 164 13.04 18.19 -5.51
C GLU A 164 13.12 16.85 -6.25
N LEU A 165 12.00 16.32 -6.78
CA LEU A 165 12.00 15.02 -7.46
C LEU A 165 11.19 15.11 -8.77
N ASP A 166 11.80 14.77 -9.89
CA ASP A 166 11.11 14.57 -11.17
C ASP A 166 10.62 13.12 -11.31
N ILE A 167 9.90 12.85 -12.40
CA ILE A 167 9.32 11.51 -12.63
C ILE A 167 10.39 10.45 -12.86
N GLU A 168 11.52 10.78 -13.47
CA GLU A 168 12.61 9.83 -13.74
C GLU A 168 13.27 9.43 -12.44
N GLN A 169 13.62 10.38 -11.59
CA GLN A 169 14.17 10.12 -10.25
C GLN A 169 13.22 9.31 -9.38
N LEU A 170 11.90 9.62 -9.44
CA LEU A 170 10.88 8.85 -8.72
C LEU A 170 10.84 7.39 -9.19
N CYS A 171 10.85 7.18 -10.51
CA CYS A 171 10.84 5.84 -11.09
C CYS A 171 12.11 5.06 -10.75
N GLU A 172 13.27 5.69 -10.76
CA GLU A 172 14.55 5.08 -10.38
C GLU A 172 14.52 4.64 -8.90
N LEU A 173 14.09 5.54 -8.01
CA LEU A 173 14.00 5.28 -6.59
C LEU A 173 13.07 4.12 -6.28
N VAL A 174 11.88 4.08 -6.90
CA VAL A 174 10.90 2.99 -6.71
C VAL A 174 11.39 1.69 -7.32
N SER A 175 12.10 1.73 -8.45
CA SER A 175 12.69 0.53 -9.10
C SER A 175 13.82 -0.07 -8.27
N GLY A 176 14.45 0.70 -7.39
CA GLY A 176 15.49 0.23 -6.48
C GLY A 176 14.97 -0.49 -5.24
N LEU A 177 13.66 -0.55 -5.03
CA LEU A 177 13.07 -1.20 -3.85
C LEU A 177 13.19 -2.73 -3.95
N SER A 178 13.62 -3.33 -2.84
CA SER A 178 13.72 -4.79 -2.69
C SER A 178 12.46 -5.38 -2.06
N PRO A 179 12.17 -6.66 -2.31
CA PRO A 179 11.13 -7.39 -1.58
C PRO A 179 11.36 -7.33 -0.07
N VAL A 180 10.27 -7.36 0.68
CA VAL A 180 10.33 -7.55 2.14
C VAL A 180 10.48 -9.05 2.42
N ASP A 181 11.33 -9.41 3.36
CA ASP A 181 11.57 -10.80 3.78
C ASP A 181 10.23 -11.50 4.12
N GLY A 182 10.05 -12.71 3.62
CA GLY A 182 8.81 -13.47 3.79
C GLY A 182 7.59 -12.93 3.03
N ARG A 183 7.77 -12.03 2.06
CA ARG A 183 6.71 -11.48 1.21
C ARG A 183 7.02 -11.75 -0.26
N MET A 184 6.52 -12.85 -0.81
CA MET A 184 6.84 -13.33 -2.18
C MET A 184 8.37 -13.36 -2.42
N GLU A 185 9.11 -13.71 -1.40
CA GLU A 185 10.55 -13.79 -1.40
C GLU A 185 11.01 -15.04 -2.14
N ILE A 186 11.87 -14.86 -3.14
CA ILE A 186 12.52 -16.01 -3.82
C ILE A 186 13.69 -16.48 -2.96
N VAL A 187 13.65 -17.75 -2.56
CA VAL A 187 14.71 -18.43 -1.81
C VAL A 187 15.25 -19.59 -2.62
N GLY A 188 16.55 -19.53 -2.96
CA GLY A 188 17.20 -20.62 -3.68
C GLY A 188 16.72 -20.73 -5.13
N ASP A 189 17.29 -19.94 -6.00
CA ASP A 189 17.04 -20.03 -7.44
C ASP A 189 17.98 -21.09 -8.04
N THR A 190 17.46 -22.31 -8.22
CA THR A 190 18.11 -23.32 -9.04
C THR A 190 17.40 -23.38 -10.39
N ALA A 191 18.10 -23.79 -11.46
CA ALA A 191 17.56 -23.83 -12.82
C ALA A 191 16.27 -24.68 -12.95
N GLU A 192 15.98 -25.56 -11.99
CA GLU A 192 14.85 -26.50 -12.03
C GLU A 192 13.72 -26.13 -11.08
N ILE A 193 13.99 -25.50 -9.93
CA ILE A 193 13.00 -25.23 -8.89
C ILE A 193 13.18 -23.81 -8.34
N THR A 194 12.12 -23.02 -8.40
CA THR A 194 12.05 -21.73 -7.72
C THR A 194 11.23 -21.89 -6.43
N ALA A 195 11.85 -21.69 -5.28
CA ALA A 195 11.16 -21.67 -4.00
C ALA A 195 10.78 -20.24 -3.64
N VAL A 196 9.55 -20.05 -3.18
CA VAL A 196 9.02 -18.74 -2.78
C VAL A 196 8.45 -18.81 -1.37
N VAL A 197 8.83 -17.88 -0.51
CA VAL A 197 8.29 -17.72 0.84
C VAL A 197 7.31 -16.56 0.86
N ASP A 198 6.09 -16.80 1.37
CA ASP A 198 5.08 -15.78 1.56
C ASP A 198 4.33 -15.96 2.89
N TYR A 199 3.88 -14.88 3.46
CA TYR A 199 3.13 -14.88 4.72
C TYR A 199 1.63 -15.16 4.54
N ALA A 200 1.15 -15.47 3.35
CA ALA A 200 -0.25 -15.73 3.08
C ALA A 200 -0.80 -16.85 3.98
N HIS A 201 -1.72 -16.50 4.87
CA HIS A 201 -2.35 -17.42 5.84
C HIS A 201 -3.88 -17.38 5.78
N THR A 202 -4.45 -16.63 4.85
CA THR A 202 -5.88 -16.59 4.56
C THR A 202 -6.16 -17.19 3.18
N PRO A 203 -7.39 -17.73 2.93
CA PRO A 203 -7.74 -18.28 1.61
C PRO A 203 -7.54 -17.27 0.47
N ASP A 204 -7.87 -16.00 0.69
CA ASP A 204 -7.72 -14.95 -0.33
C ASP A 204 -6.25 -14.55 -0.51
N GLY A 205 -5.48 -14.48 0.57
CA GLY A 205 -4.03 -14.25 0.53
C GLY A 205 -3.32 -15.37 -0.26
N LEU A 206 -3.60 -16.64 0.07
CA LEU A 206 -3.01 -17.78 -0.65
C LEU A 206 -3.41 -17.80 -2.12
N ARG A 207 -4.68 -17.53 -2.45
CA ARG A 207 -5.13 -17.43 -3.84
C ARG A 207 -4.39 -16.33 -4.59
N SER A 208 -4.19 -15.17 -3.98
CA SER A 208 -3.48 -14.05 -4.57
C SER A 208 -2.00 -14.36 -4.80
N ALA A 209 -1.34 -15.01 -3.84
CA ALA A 209 0.05 -15.44 -3.97
C ALA A 209 0.23 -16.46 -5.11
N LEU A 210 -0.59 -17.52 -5.13
CA LEU A 210 -0.55 -18.56 -6.17
C LEU A 210 -0.87 -18.00 -7.56
N LYS A 211 -1.85 -17.09 -7.64
CA LYS A 211 -2.17 -16.42 -8.91
C LYS A 211 -1.00 -15.54 -9.36
N GLY A 212 -0.43 -14.75 -8.46
CA GLY A 212 0.74 -13.92 -8.76
C GLY A 212 1.89 -14.75 -9.32
N LEU A 213 2.23 -15.88 -8.69
CA LEU A 213 3.26 -16.80 -9.19
C LEU A 213 2.92 -17.33 -10.59
N ARG A 214 1.69 -17.79 -10.80
CA ARG A 214 1.26 -18.29 -12.11
C ARG A 214 1.42 -17.23 -13.19
N ASP A 215 1.02 -15.99 -12.92
CA ASP A 215 1.09 -14.89 -13.89
C ASP A 215 2.55 -14.52 -14.25
N HIS A 216 3.52 -14.82 -13.39
CA HIS A 216 4.97 -14.62 -13.65
C HIS A 216 5.65 -15.77 -14.38
N PHE A 217 5.18 -17.01 -14.16
CA PHE A 217 5.84 -18.23 -14.64
C PHE A 217 5.08 -18.96 -15.76
N SER A 218 4.00 -18.38 -16.28
CA SER A 218 3.20 -18.92 -17.39
C SER A 218 3.85 -18.70 -18.73
#